data_6e269df2c8b7d277ff3dbac8f9b76848
#
_entry.id   6e269df2c8b7d277ff3dbac8f9b76848
#
_cell.length_a   1.000
_cell.length_b   1.000
_cell.length_c   1.000
_cell.angle_alpha   90.00
_cell.angle_beta   90.00
_cell.angle_gamma   90.00
#
_symmetry.space_group_name_H-M   'P 1'
#
loop_
_entity.id
_entity.type
_entity.pdbx_description
1 polymer ?
#
loop_
_entity_poly.entity_id
_entity_poly.type
_entity_poly.pdbx_seq_one_letter_code
_entity_poly.pdbx_strand_id
1 'polypeptide(L)'
;FPTRRSSDLALIIMYTGWTLADPIIGAGIGLFIVPRTWKLLSQAVHILMEGVPTEIDLPELEKTLLRIPGVVAAHDLHVWTITSGTDSFTGHVVVSDMKYAAAVLKGVKAILEEKFKIDHVTIQVENEEIRMAEPTLRV
;
A
#
# COMPACT_ATOMS: atom_id res chain seq x y z
N PHE A 1 37.96 9.38 19.53
CA PHE A 1 37.20 10.24 20.47
C PHE A 1 36.32 9.34 21.32
N PRO A 2 36.61 9.18 22.64
CA PRO A 2 35.70 8.47 23.53
C PRO A 2 34.43 9.31 23.69
N THR A 3 33.30 8.74 23.34
CA THR A 3 31.99 9.38 23.43
C THR A 3 31.63 9.58 24.90
N ARG A 4 31.42 10.84 25.31
CA ARG A 4 31.05 11.30 26.66
C ARG A 4 29.95 10.47 27.36
N ARG A 5 29.05 9.86 26.57
CA ARG A 5 27.89 9.08 27.09
C ARG A 5 28.26 7.75 27.79
N SER A 6 29.33 7.10 27.34
CA SER A 6 29.79 5.87 28.02
C SER A 6 30.46 6.14 29.38
N SER A 7 30.99 7.38 29.56
CA SER A 7 31.62 7.79 30.81
C SER A 7 30.60 8.07 31.93
N ASP A 8 29.43 8.61 31.57
CA ASP A 8 28.40 9.02 32.55
C ASP A 8 27.75 7.80 33.21
N LEU A 9 27.44 6.76 32.41
CA LEU A 9 26.93 5.48 32.93
C LEU A 9 27.96 4.74 33.80
N ALA A 10 29.21 4.70 33.36
CA ALA A 10 30.29 4.11 34.13
C ALA A 10 30.49 4.81 35.49
N LEU A 11 30.40 6.15 35.51
CA LEU A 11 30.49 6.95 36.75
C LEU A 11 29.32 6.66 37.69
N ILE A 12 28.09 6.54 37.18
CA ILE A 12 26.90 6.21 37.99
C ILE A 12 27.06 4.81 38.61
N ILE A 13 27.51 3.82 37.84
CA ILE A 13 27.73 2.46 38.34
C ILE A 13 28.84 2.45 39.39
N MET A 14 29.93 3.20 39.18
CA MET A 14 31.02 3.30 40.17
C MET A 14 30.59 3.95 41.48
N TYR A 15 29.73 4.98 41.43
CA TYR A 15 29.27 5.71 42.63
C TYR A 15 28.15 4.99 43.37
N THR A 16 27.24 4.31 42.67
CA THR A 16 26.06 3.68 43.27
C THR A 16 26.21 2.18 43.50
N GLY A 17 27.19 1.53 42.87
CA GLY A 17 27.35 0.05 42.89
C GLY A 17 26.21 -0.70 42.21
N TRP A 18 25.29 0.02 41.49
CA TRP A 18 24.10 -0.56 40.90
C TRP A 18 24.38 -1.16 39.52
N THR A 19 24.90 -2.35 39.48
CA THR A 19 25.28 -3.08 38.27
C THR A 19 24.09 -3.49 37.40
N LEU A 20 22.87 -3.49 37.95
CA LEU A 20 21.63 -3.79 37.21
C LEU A 20 21.15 -2.63 36.35
N ALA A 21 21.74 -1.44 36.49
CA ALA A 21 21.32 -0.26 35.67
C ALA A 21 21.53 -0.49 34.18
N ASP A 22 22.66 -1.06 33.77
CA ASP A 22 22.98 -1.32 32.36
C ASP A 22 22.04 -2.35 31.72
N PRO A 23 21.78 -3.55 32.26
CA PRO A 23 20.81 -4.46 31.66
C PRO A 23 19.38 -3.94 31.68
N ILE A 24 18.96 -3.15 32.67
CA ILE A 24 17.62 -2.56 32.70
C ILE A 24 17.46 -1.51 31.60
N ILE A 25 18.45 -0.64 31.43
CA ILE A 25 18.45 0.37 30.34
C ILE A 25 18.48 -0.32 28.98
N GLY A 26 19.33 -1.34 28.80
CA GLY A 26 19.41 -2.14 27.58
C GLY A 26 18.08 -2.82 27.26
N ALA A 27 17.44 -3.44 28.24
CA ALA A 27 16.12 -4.05 28.09
C ALA A 27 15.03 -3.00 27.74
N GLY A 28 15.07 -1.83 28.38
CA GLY A 28 14.15 -0.72 28.09
C GLY A 28 14.30 -0.19 26.66
N ILE A 29 15.53 -0.02 26.19
CA ILE A 29 15.81 0.38 24.80
C ILE A 29 15.31 -0.69 23.83
N GLY A 30 15.58 -1.98 24.09
CA GLY A 30 15.10 -3.09 23.27
C GLY A 30 13.57 -3.12 23.19
N LEU A 31 12.90 -3.00 24.34
CA LEU A 31 11.43 -2.98 24.41
C LEU A 31 10.82 -1.80 23.63
N PHE A 32 11.51 -0.68 23.55
CA PHE A 32 11.07 0.49 22.80
C PHE A 32 11.36 0.38 21.30
N ILE A 33 12.49 -0.20 20.91
CA ILE A 33 12.92 -0.30 19.51
C ILE A 33 12.18 -1.42 18.78
N VAL A 34 12.00 -2.60 19.39
CA VAL A 34 11.42 -3.78 18.75
C VAL A 34 10.05 -3.53 18.14
N PRO A 35 9.07 -2.90 18.81
CA PRO A 35 7.75 -2.66 18.22
C PRO A 35 7.83 -1.73 17.00
N ARG A 36 8.68 -0.71 17.04
CA ARG A 36 8.87 0.23 15.95
C ARG A 36 9.49 -0.45 14.73
N THR A 37 10.52 -1.25 14.94
CA THR A 37 11.19 -2.02 13.87
C THR A 37 10.24 -3.03 13.27
N TRP A 38 9.42 -3.70 14.09
CA TRP A 38 8.39 -4.63 13.62
C TRP A 38 7.38 -3.94 12.71
N LYS A 39 6.91 -2.75 13.07
CA LYS A 39 5.99 -1.97 12.23
C LYS A 39 6.61 -1.64 10.87
N LEU A 40 7.86 -1.18 10.85
CA LEU A 40 8.58 -0.88 9.60
C LEU A 40 8.78 -2.14 8.74
N LEU A 41 9.14 -3.26 9.37
CA LEU A 41 9.28 -4.54 8.68
C LEU A 41 7.95 -4.99 8.06
N SER A 42 6.86 -4.92 8.82
CA SER A 42 5.53 -5.30 8.34
C SER A 42 5.09 -4.43 7.15
N GLN A 43 5.37 -3.13 7.18
CA GLN A 43 5.09 -2.23 6.06
C GLN A 43 5.94 -2.59 4.82
N ALA A 44 7.22 -2.87 5.00
CA ALA A 44 8.09 -3.28 3.89
C ALA A 44 7.62 -4.60 3.26
N VAL A 45 7.27 -5.59 4.08
CA VAL A 45 6.71 -6.86 3.61
C VAL A 45 5.39 -6.64 2.87
N HIS A 46 4.50 -5.80 3.39
CA HIS A 46 3.23 -5.47 2.74
C HIS A 46 3.42 -4.90 1.33
N ILE A 47 4.37 -3.97 1.17
CA ILE A 47 4.73 -3.39 -0.14
C ILE A 47 5.32 -4.47 -1.06
N LEU A 48 6.25 -5.30 -0.57
CA LEU A 48 6.87 -6.37 -1.36
C LEU A 48 5.88 -7.46 -1.79
N MET A 49 4.81 -7.64 -1.03
CA MET A 49 3.71 -8.57 -1.35
C MET A 49 2.62 -7.93 -2.21
N GLU A 50 2.87 -6.71 -2.73
CA GLU A 50 1.90 -5.95 -3.54
C GLU A 50 0.54 -5.78 -2.84
N GLY A 51 0.57 -5.62 -1.52
CA GLY A 51 -0.63 -5.42 -0.72
C GLY A 51 -1.33 -4.11 -1.05
N VAL A 52 -2.67 -4.12 -1.00
CA VAL A 52 -3.47 -2.93 -1.24
C VAL A 52 -3.11 -1.83 -0.22
N PRO A 53 -2.79 -0.61 -0.67
CA PRO A 53 -2.53 0.51 0.24
C PRO A 53 -3.67 0.71 1.23
N THR A 54 -3.35 0.98 2.49
CA THR A 54 -4.35 1.12 3.57
C THR A 54 -5.32 2.27 3.36
N GLU A 55 -4.95 3.23 2.54
CA GLU A 55 -5.72 4.41 2.18
C GLU A 55 -6.75 4.15 1.07
N ILE A 56 -6.65 3.00 0.38
CA ILE A 56 -7.50 2.65 -0.76
C ILE A 56 -8.56 1.62 -0.33
N ASP A 57 -9.82 2.01 -0.45
CA ASP A 57 -10.97 1.11 -0.31
C ASP A 57 -11.36 0.57 -1.70
N LEU A 58 -10.95 -0.68 -2.01
CA LEU A 58 -11.27 -1.33 -3.29
C LEU A 58 -12.78 -1.41 -3.59
N PRO A 59 -13.66 -1.78 -2.64
CA PRO A 59 -15.10 -1.74 -2.85
C PRO A 59 -15.64 -0.34 -3.22
N GLU A 60 -15.11 0.72 -2.63
CA GLU A 60 -15.50 2.09 -2.98
C GLU A 60 -14.95 2.49 -4.35
N LEU A 61 -13.74 2.04 -4.69
CA LEU A 61 -13.13 2.24 -6.00
C LEU A 61 -13.98 1.57 -7.08
N GLU A 62 -14.31 0.31 -6.94
CA GLU A 62 -15.19 -0.43 -7.87
C GLU A 62 -16.53 0.28 -8.08
N LYS A 63 -17.23 0.63 -6.97
CA LYS A 63 -18.49 1.38 -7.04
C LYS A 63 -18.36 2.72 -7.77
N THR A 64 -17.21 3.36 -7.65
CA THR A 64 -16.95 4.64 -8.31
C THR A 64 -16.74 4.44 -9.81
N LEU A 65 -16.02 3.40 -10.22
CA LEU A 65 -15.85 3.04 -11.63
C LEU A 65 -17.18 2.69 -12.31
N LEU A 66 -18.06 1.94 -11.62
CA LEU A 66 -19.38 1.56 -12.12
C LEU A 66 -20.33 2.76 -12.35
N ARG A 67 -20.04 3.93 -11.79
CA ARG A 67 -20.81 5.15 -12.03
C ARG A 67 -20.43 5.88 -13.31
N ILE A 68 -19.35 5.48 -13.98
CA ILE A 68 -18.89 6.11 -15.22
C ILE A 68 -19.83 5.71 -16.35
N PRO A 69 -20.39 6.67 -17.12
CA PRO A 69 -21.26 6.37 -18.24
C PRO A 69 -20.58 5.45 -19.25
N GLY A 70 -21.24 4.34 -19.58
CA GLY A 70 -20.71 3.34 -20.52
C GLY A 70 -20.00 2.17 -19.88
N VAL A 71 -19.67 2.22 -18.58
CA VAL A 71 -19.16 1.10 -17.81
C VAL A 71 -20.33 0.19 -17.40
N VAL A 72 -20.19 -1.11 -17.66
CA VAL A 72 -21.17 -2.16 -17.31
C VAL A 72 -20.67 -2.97 -16.11
N ALA A 73 -19.37 -3.27 -16.07
CA ALA A 73 -18.74 -4.00 -14.98
C ALA A 73 -17.28 -3.56 -14.85
N ALA A 74 -16.72 -3.79 -13.68
CA ALA A 74 -15.28 -3.67 -13.40
C ALA A 74 -14.89 -4.90 -12.58
N HIS A 75 -13.75 -5.53 -12.93
CA HIS A 75 -13.29 -6.73 -12.25
C HIS A 75 -11.77 -6.84 -12.34
N ASP A 76 -11.19 -7.78 -11.61
CA ASP A 76 -9.74 -8.00 -11.53
C ASP A 76 -8.99 -6.71 -11.20
N LEU A 77 -9.47 -6.04 -10.14
CA LEU A 77 -8.96 -4.75 -9.72
C LEU A 77 -7.83 -4.94 -8.73
N HIS A 78 -6.63 -4.51 -9.10
CA HIS A 78 -5.45 -4.56 -8.24
C HIS A 78 -4.90 -3.15 -8.03
N VAL A 79 -4.54 -2.86 -6.80
CA VAL A 79 -3.84 -1.61 -6.42
C VAL A 79 -2.68 -1.98 -5.52
N TRP A 80 -1.50 -1.46 -5.83
CA TRP A 80 -0.31 -1.67 -5.00
C TRP A 80 0.60 -0.45 -5.02
N THR A 81 1.46 -0.34 -4.03
CA THR A 81 2.45 0.73 -3.94
C THR A 81 3.74 0.33 -4.68
N ILE A 82 4.18 1.13 -5.66
CA ILE A 82 5.47 0.95 -6.35
C ILE A 82 6.60 1.53 -5.51
N THR A 83 6.41 2.74 -5.02
CA THR A 83 7.35 3.44 -4.14
C THR A 83 6.58 4.40 -3.24
N SER A 84 7.23 4.93 -2.21
CA SER A 84 6.59 5.82 -1.25
C SER A 84 5.84 6.97 -1.94
N GLY A 85 4.52 6.99 -1.78
CA GLY A 85 3.64 8.00 -2.37
C GLY A 85 3.29 7.79 -3.85
N THR A 86 3.60 6.62 -4.43
CA THR A 86 3.27 6.29 -5.81
C THR A 86 2.57 4.94 -5.87
N ASP A 87 1.29 4.96 -6.12
CA ASP A 87 0.47 3.76 -6.27
C ASP A 87 0.19 3.46 -7.74
N SER A 88 0.02 2.17 -8.04
CA SER A 88 -0.34 1.65 -9.35
C SER A 88 -1.68 0.95 -9.29
N PHE A 89 -2.41 1.02 -10.39
CA PHE A 89 -3.68 0.34 -10.57
C PHE A 89 -3.64 -0.49 -11.86
N THR A 90 -4.14 -1.70 -11.78
CA THR A 90 -4.55 -2.48 -12.95
C THR A 90 -5.98 -2.98 -12.76
N GLY A 91 -6.70 -3.13 -13.86
CA GLY A 91 -8.05 -3.66 -13.79
C GLY A 91 -8.72 -3.77 -15.15
N HIS A 92 -9.79 -4.54 -15.18
CA HIS A 92 -10.61 -4.78 -16.35
C HIS A 92 -11.90 -3.97 -16.23
N VAL A 93 -12.25 -3.26 -17.28
CA VAL A 93 -13.47 -2.45 -17.36
C VAL A 93 -14.28 -2.88 -18.58
N VAL A 94 -15.46 -3.42 -18.31
CA VAL A 94 -16.39 -3.85 -19.36
C VAL A 94 -17.25 -2.69 -19.80
N VAL A 95 -17.28 -2.45 -21.11
CA VAL A 95 -18.09 -1.38 -21.71
C VAL A 95 -19.29 -1.96 -22.46
N SER A 96 -20.38 -1.19 -22.47
CA SER A 96 -21.60 -1.58 -23.19
C SER A 96 -21.43 -1.62 -24.71
N ASP A 97 -20.49 -0.83 -25.25
CA ASP A 97 -20.14 -0.77 -26.66
C ASP A 97 -18.70 -0.25 -26.78
N MET A 98 -17.87 -0.94 -27.55
CA MET A 98 -16.45 -0.58 -27.75
C MET A 98 -16.23 0.82 -28.32
N LYS A 99 -17.24 1.43 -28.94
CA LYS A 99 -17.15 2.83 -29.36
C LYS A 99 -16.98 3.82 -28.22
N TYR A 100 -17.34 3.42 -26.98
CA TYR A 100 -17.16 4.22 -25.78
C TYR A 100 -15.80 3.98 -25.08
N ALA A 101 -15.02 3.01 -25.54
CA ALA A 101 -13.77 2.59 -24.88
C ALA A 101 -12.83 3.77 -24.58
N ALA A 102 -12.60 4.64 -25.55
CA ALA A 102 -11.72 5.81 -25.37
C ALA A 102 -12.27 6.82 -24.35
N ALA A 103 -13.57 7.06 -24.34
CA ALA A 103 -14.21 7.97 -23.38
C ALA A 103 -14.21 7.39 -21.97
N VAL A 104 -14.51 6.10 -21.83
CA VAL A 104 -14.48 5.36 -20.57
C VAL A 104 -13.05 5.34 -20.00
N LEU A 105 -12.06 4.98 -20.82
CA LEU A 105 -10.65 4.96 -20.40
C LEU A 105 -10.21 6.32 -19.86
N LYS A 106 -10.58 7.41 -20.54
CA LYS A 106 -10.27 8.77 -20.06
C LYS A 106 -10.98 9.08 -18.74
N GLY A 107 -12.24 8.68 -18.60
CA GLY A 107 -13.02 8.90 -17.38
C GLY A 107 -12.49 8.11 -16.19
N VAL A 108 -12.13 6.82 -16.40
CA VAL A 108 -11.52 5.98 -15.36
C VAL A 108 -10.20 6.57 -14.91
N LYS A 109 -9.33 6.95 -15.87
CA LYS A 109 -8.03 7.55 -15.51
C LYS A 109 -8.20 8.85 -14.71
N ALA A 110 -9.10 9.73 -15.12
CA ALA A 110 -9.35 10.98 -14.40
C ALA A 110 -9.85 10.73 -12.96
N ILE A 111 -10.75 9.77 -12.76
CA ILE A 111 -11.26 9.42 -11.42
C ILE A 111 -10.18 8.82 -10.55
N LEU A 112 -9.34 7.92 -11.07
CA LEU A 112 -8.25 7.31 -10.32
C LEU A 112 -7.23 8.36 -9.88
N GLU A 113 -6.88 9.30 -10.76
CA GLU A 113 -5.95 10.39 -10.47
C GLU A 113 -6.55 11.41 -9.48
N GLU A 114 -7.76 11.90 -9.72
CA GLU A 114 -8.35 12.96 -8.93
C GLU A 114 -8.81 12.51 -7.54
N LYS A 115 -9.52 11.37 -7.48
CA LYS A 115 -10.15 10.87 -6.24
C LYS A 115 -9.23 9.98 -5.43
N PHE A 116 -8.53 9.07 -6.09
CA PHE A 116 -7.71 8.03 -5.42
C PHE A 116 -6.21 8.34 -5.43
N LYS A 117 -5.76 9.39 -6.14
CA LYS A 117 -4.35 9.79 -6.25
C LYS A 117 -3.45 8.72 -6.87
N ILE A 118 -3.99 7.95 -7.80
CA ILE A 118 -3.29 6.89 -8.52
C ILE A 118 -2.93 7.38 -9.91
N ASP A 119 -1.63 7.57 -10.18
CA ASP A 119 -1.12 8.11 -11.44
C ASP A 119 -0.72 7.01 -12.44
N HIS A 120 -0.27 5.85 -11.95
CA HIS A 120 0.13 4.72 -12.77
C HIS A 120 -1.05 3.79 -12.99
N VAL A 121 -1.67 3.88 -14.17
CA VAL A 121 -2.93 3.20 -14.46
C VAL A 121 -2.81 2.38 -15.73
N THR A 122 -3.09 1.09 -15.64
CA THR A 122 -3.25 0.17 -16.76
C THR A 122 -4.66 -0.40 -16.74
N ILE A 123 -5.39 -0.25 -17.84
CA ILE A 123 -6.79 -0.68 -17.93
C ILE A 123 -6.97 -1.51 -19.18
N GLN A 124 -7.47 -2.72 -19.01
CA GLN A 124 -8.00 -3.51 -20.10
C GLN A 124 -9.47 -3.15 -20.29
N VAL A 125 -9.80 -2.63 -21.47
CA VAL A 125 -11.20 -2.32 -21.81
C VAL A 125 -11.77 -3.49 -22.61
N GLU A 126 -12.90 -4.01 -22.17
CA GLU A 126 -13.53 -5.22 -22.67
C GLU A 126 -14.96 -4.97 -23.10
N ASN A 127 -15.46 -5.85 -23.98
CA ASN A 127 -16.89 -6.05 -24.15
C ASN A 127 -17.32 -7.34 -23.43
N GLU A 128 -18.60 -7.61 -23.34
CA GLU A 128 -19.14 -8.79 -22.66
C GLU A 128 -18.66 -10.10 -23.29
N GLU A 129 -18.37 -10.13 -24.59
CA GLU A 129 -17.85 -11.29 -25.31
C GLU A 129 -16.44 -11.66 -24.84
N ILE A 130 -15.54 -10.65 -24.70
CA ILE A 130 -14.17 -10.84 -24.19
C ILE A 130 -14.24 -11.31 -22.75
N ARG A 131 -15.04 -10.64 -21.91
CA ARG A 131 -15.24 -11.00 -20.51
C ARG A 131 -15.66 -12.46 -20.31
N MET A 132 -16.60 -12.94 -21.14
CA MET A 132 -17.07 -14.33 -21.06
C MET A 132 -16.03 -15.35 -21.53
N ALA A 133 -15.07 -14.94 -22.35
CA ALA A 133 -14.01 -15.81 -22.85
C ALA A 133 -12.85 -15.95 -21.83
N GLU A 134 -12.79 -15.09 -20.82
CA GLU A 134 -11.79 -15.19 -19.78
C GLU A 134 -12.08 -16.35 -18.82
N PRO A 135 -11.04 -17.17 -18.48
CA PRO A 135 -11.21 -18.17 -17.43
C PRO A 135 -11.51 -17.47 -16.12
N THR A 136 -12.55 -17.93 -15.42
CA THR A 136 -12.96 -17.38 -14.11
C THR A 136 -11.87 -17.65 -13.06
N LEU A 137 -10.78 -16.94 -13.11
CA LEU A 137 -9.80 -16.92 -12.05
C LEU A 137 -10.39 -16.04 -10.93
N ARG A 138 -11.11 -16.68 -10.02
CA ARG A 138 -11.45 -16.08 -8.73
C ARG A 138 -10.19 -16.13 -7.87
N VAL A 139 -9.49 -15.02 -7.76
CA VAL A 139 -8.50 -14.80 -6.70
C VAL A 139 -9.20 -14.14 -5.54
#